data_cf57897cbef4d165c5767f2e071695d0
#
_entry.id   cf57897cbef4d165c5767f2e071695d0
#
_cell.length_a   1.000
_cell.length_b   1.000
_cell.length_c   1.000
_cell.angle_alpha   90.00
_cell.angle_beta   90.00
_cell.angle_gamma   90.00
#
_symmetry.space_group_name_H-M   'P 1'
#
loop_
_entity.id
_entity.type
_entity.pdbx_description
1 polymer ?
#
loop_
_entity_poly.entity_id
_entity_poly.type
_entity_poly.pdbx_seq_one_letter_code
_entity_poly.pdbx_strand_id
1 'polypeptide(L)'
;MISLHKLQARGISATLDLGLGQLHSLVVRRNARDINPWARVPWADAPDDGTRFGAEMPPHLRRMSADFFCAPFVLDDVDGAPAHGWPANGRWSLVSDLPIENGREATFVLEEKVAGARVHKVWTLLDDHPFLYQCHRFTGGNAALPMAHHMMLDLRRGGLLAFSPKLWAQTPASPIDAGAEGAHSVLHYPAKSNDLTSFPSRIGAVDLTRYPIADQHDDFVMLVDDPSVELGWATALRPASHDVAMLIKPVSTLPQTMLWLSNGGRSYAPWNGEHVGVLGIEEACSFGASGRIASTRHNPLTELGIATAIDLRAAKIVEIRTAMGALPSSARTPLRLRIEAERVVLSDGTSAPFAGHLVT
;
A
#
# COMPACT_ATOMS: atom_id res chain seq x y z
N MET A 1 16.26 -15.64 -13.46
CA MET A 1 16.89 -14.55 -12.67
C MET A 1 15.87 -13.43 -12.50
N ILE A 2 15.77 -12.83 -11.30
CA ILE A 2 14.92 -11.66 -11.06
C ILE A 2 15.54 -10.47 -11.79
N SER A 3 14.77 -9.75 -12.59
CA SER A 3 15.23 -8.54 -13.29
C SER A 3 14.95 -7.32 -12.41
N LEU A 4 15.97 -6.73 -11.85
CA LEU A 4 15.88 -5.60 -10.93
C LEU A 4 16.44 -4.33 -11.57
N HIS A 5 15.77 -3.19 -11.32
CA HIS A 5 16.28 -1.86 -11.65
C HIS A 5 16.41 -1.03 -10.37
N LYS A 6 17.62 -0.48 -10.13
CA LYS A 6 17.90 0.36 -8.96
C LYS A 6 17.97 1.82 -9.36
N LEU A 7 17.10 2.65 -8.72
CA LEU A 7 17.17 4.10 -8.77
C LEU A 7 17.82 4.62 -7.49
N GLN A 8 18.66 5.67 -7.59
CA GLN A 8 19.38 6.20 -6.44
C GLN A 8 19.57 7.71 -6.53
N ALA A 9 19.28 8.40 -5.41
CA ALA A 9 19.65 9.79 -5.16
C ALA A 9 20.41 9.91 -3.82
N ARG A 10 20.92 11.07 -3.48
CA ARG A 10 21.65 11.23 -2.21
C ARG A 10 20.73 10.93 -1.02
N GLY A 11 21.12 9.97 -0.20
CA GLY A 11 20.40 9.58 1.02
C GLY A 11 19.19 8.66 0.82
N ILE A 12 18.91 8.22 -0.41
CA ILE A 12 17.78 7.32 -0.69
C ILE A 12 18.05 6.44 -1.91
N SER A 13 17.57 5.20 -1.87
CA SER A 13 17.55 4.30 -3.03
C SER A 13 16.30 3.42 -3.05
N ALA A 14 15.78 3.18 -4.25
CA ALA A 14 14.65 2.29 -4.51
C ALA A 14 15.02 1.25 -5.57
N THR A 15 14.52 0.03 -5.44
CA THR A 15 14.75 -1.05 -6.42
C THR A 15 13.41 -1.62 -6.87
N LEU A 16 13.17 -1.65 -8.18
CA LEU A 16 11.97 -2.22 -8.79
C LEU A 16 12.26 -3.64 -9.30
N ASP A 17 11.37 -4.59 -9.00
CA ASP A 17 11.28 -5.86 -9.71
C ASP A 17 10.55 -5.65 -11.04
N LEU A 18 11.29 -5.67 -12.15
CA LEU A 18 10.72 -5.47 -13.49
C LEU A 18 9.81 -6.63 -13.94
N GLY A 19 9.91 -7.79 -13.31
CA GLY A 19 9.07 -8.94 -13.65
C GLY A 19 7.65 -8.84 -13.10
N LEU A 20 7.44 -8.09 -12.01
CA LEU A 20 6.16 -8.00 -11.30
C LEU A 20 5.73 -6.55 -11.00
N GLY A 21 6.57 -5.56 -11.32
CA GLY A 21 6.30 -4.16 -11.02
C GLY A 21 6.26 -3.80 -9.54
N GLN A 22 6.81 -4.64 -8.68
CA GLN A 22 6.82 -4.45 -7.23
C GLN A 22 8.05 -3.68 -6.76
N LEU A 23 7.90 -2.87 -5.75
CA LEU A 23 9.01 -2.26 -5.02
C LEU A 23 9.74 -3.37 -4.25
N HIS A 24 10.91 -3.77 -4.74
CA HIS A 24 11.73 -4.80 -4.10
C HIS A 24 12.38 -4.29 -2.81
N SER A 25 12.84 -3.03 -2.80
CA SER A 25 13.40 -2.37 -1.63
C SER A 25 13.32 -0.85 -1.74
N LEU A 26 13.15 -0.18 -0.60
CA LEU A 26 13.32 1.26 -0.44
C LEU A 26 14.15 1.49 0.81
N VAL A 27 15.34 2.06 0.64
CA VAL A 27 16.28 2.33 1.73
C VAL A 27 16.52 3.82 1.86
N VAL A 28 16.22 4.36 3.03
CA VAL A 28 16.53 5.75 3.38
C VAL A 28 17.74 5.75 4.30
N ARG A 29 18.82 6.47 3.90
CA ARG A 29 20.03 6.61 4.70
C ARG A 29 20.01 7.93 5.46
N ARG A 30 20.06 7.85 6.79
CA ARG A 30 20.15 9.01 7.67
C ARG A 30 21.14 8.73 8.82
N ASN A 31 22.03 9.70 9.10
CA ASN A 31 23.01 9.58 10.18
C ASN A 31 23.83 8.27 10.09
N ALA A 32 24.34 7.94 8.90
CA ALA A 32 25.08 6.72 8.59
C ALA A 32 24.28 5.40 8.84
N ARG A 33 22.96 5.48 9.02
CA ARG A 33 22.07 4.33 9.22
C ARG A 33 21.14 4.16 8.03
N ASP A 34 21.00 2.90 7.59
CA ASP A 34 20.01 2.48 6.60
C ASP A 34 18.69 2.13 7.30
N ILE A 35 17.60 2.71 6.81
CA ILE A 35 16.24 2.51 7.31
C ILE A 35 15.43 1.86 6.21
N ASN A 36 14.90 0.67 6.50
CA ASN A 36 14.07 -0.09 5.57
C ASN A 36 12.93 -0.76 6.37
N PRO A 37 11.77 -0.10 6.50
CA PRO A 37 10.63 -0.64 7.25
C PRO A 37 9.75 -1.59 6.45
N TRP A 38 10.07 -1.86 5.19
CA TRP A 38 9.18 -2.55 4.25
C TRP A 38 9.30 -4.06 4.35
N ALA A 39 8.15 -4.73 4.34
CA ALA A 39 8.08 -6.18 4.41
C ALA A 39 8.31 -6.83 3.04
N ARG A 40 8.81 -8.06 3.08
CA ARG A 40 8.82 -9.02 1.97
C ARG A 40 8.30 -10.35 2.50
N VAL A 41 7.60 -11.11 1.66
CA VAL A 41 7.19 -12.46 2.08
C VAL A 41 8.40 -13.34 2.42
N PRO A 42 8.31 -14.22 3.42
CA PRO A 42 9.44 -15.04 3.88
C PRO A 42 10.09 -15.88 2.78
N TRP A 43 9.28 -16.27 1.78
CA TRP A 43 9.71 -17.11 0.65
C TRP A 43 10.16 -16.34 -0.59
N ALA A 44 10.24 -15.00 -0.54
CA ALA A 44 10.53 -14.18 -1.74
C ALA A 44 11.83 -14.54 -2.46
N ASP A 45 12.82 -15.02 -1.73
CA ASP A 45 14.14 -15.42 -2.24
C ASP A 45 14.33 -16.96 -2.28
N ALA A 46 13.32 -17.73 -1.84
CA ALA A 46 13.39 -19.18 -1.91
C ALA A 46 13.28 -19.67 -3.37
N PRO A 47 13.99 -20.75 -3.73
CA PRO A 47 13.77 -21.41 -5.02
C PRO A 47 12.30 -21.83 -5.15
N ASP A 48 11.69 -21.51 -6.29
CA ASP A 48 10.36 -22.04 -6.61
C ASP A 48 10.53 -23.48 -7.14
N ASP A 49 10.37 -24.43 -6.25
CA ASP A 49 10.45 -25.88 -6.55
C ASP A 49 9.10 -26.46 -7.00
N GLY A 50 8.09 -25.58 -7.18
CA GLY A 50 6.74 -25.98 -7.60
C GLY A 50 5.87 -26.57 -6.48
N THR A 51 6.37 -26.66 -5.25
CA THR A 51 5.60 -27.24 -4.13
C THR A 51 4.75 -26.23 -3.39
N ARG A 52 5.22 -24.99 -3.26
CA ARG A 52 4.53 -23.91 -2.52
C ARG A 52 3.38 -23.28 -3.31
N PHE A 53 3.51 -23.16 -4.62
CA PHE A 53 2.60 -22.39 -5.46
C PHE A 53 1.87 -23.31 -6.45
N GLY A 54 0.53 -23.32 -6.39
CA GLY A 54 -0.29 -23.92 -7.44
C GLY A 54 -0.21 -23.12 -8.76
N ALA A 55 -0.62 -23.76 -9.86
CA ALA A 55 -0.62 -23.13 -11.20
C ALA A 55 -1.49 -21.87 -11.25
N GLU A 56 -2.58 -21.87 -10.51
CA GLU A 56 -3.55 -20.74 -10.45
C GLU A 56 -3.12 -19.59 -9.52
N MET A 57 -1.97 -19.73 -8.84
CA MET A 57 -1.51 -18.72 -7.90
C MET A 57 -1.11 -17.43 -8.64
N PRO A 58 -1.67 -16.26 -8.27
CA PRO A 58 -1.28 -14.99 -8.88
C PRO A 58 0.23 -14.73 -8.76
N PRO A 59 0.89 -14.29 -9.83
CA PRO A 59 2.36 -14.14 -9.85
C PRO A 59 2.92 -13.25 -8.73
N HIS A 60 2.17 -12.19 -8.33
CA HIS A 60 2.63 -11.27 -7.28
C HIS A 60 2.92 -11.97 -5.94
N LEU A 61 2.18 -13.03 -5.58
CA LEU A 61 2.38 -13.74 -4.33
C LEU A 61 3.71 -14.50 -4.24
N ARG A 62 4.33 -14.81 -5.39
CA ARG A 62 5.62 -15.53 -5.41
C ARG A 62 6.77 -14.74 -4.80
N ARG A 63 6.73 -13.40 -4.90
CA ARG A 63 7.79 -12.51 -4.41
C ARG A 63 7.24 -11.22 -3.82
N MET A 64 6.05 -11.26 -3.27
CA MET A 64 5.38 -10.08 -2.73
C MET A 64 6.30 -9.29 -1.81
N SER A 65 6.48 -7.99 -2.10
CA SER A 65 7.43 -7.13 -1.42
C SER A 65 6.98 -5.68 -1.37
N ALA A 66 7.40 -4.99 -0.34
CA ALA A 66 7.30 -3.58 -0.01
C ALA A 66 6.05 -2.83 -0.48
N ASP A 67 5.88 -2.62 -1.78
CA ASP A 67 4.71 -1.97 -2.38
C ASP A 67 4.48 -2.48 -3.80
N PHE A 68 3.22 -2.58 -4.19
CA PHE A 68 2.82 -2.79 -5.58
C PHE A 68 1.51 -2.05 -5.87
N PHE A 69 1.39 -1.61 -7.11
CA PHE A 69 0.21 -0.91 -7.56
C PHE A 69 -0.84 -1.87 -8.11
N CYS A 70 -2.07 -1.72 -7.69
CA CYS A 70 -3.22 -2.55 -8.05
C CYS A 70 -4.16 -1.79 -9.00
N ALA A 71 -4.47 -2.40 -10.14
CA ALA A 71 -5.50 -1.93 -11.06
C ALA A 71 -6.00 -3.11 -11.93
N PRO A 72 -7.17 -3.72 -11.58
CA PRO A 72 -8.03 -3.40 -10.44
C PRO A 72 -7.45 -3.86 -9.09
N PHE A 73 -7.93 -3.26 -8.00
CA PHE A 73 -7.62 -3.67 -6.64
C PHE A 73 -8.41 -4.95 -6.28
N VAL A 74 -7.72 -5.93 -5.66
CA VAL A 74 -8.16 -7.26 -5.24
C VAL A 74 -8.57 -8.15 -6.42
N LEU A 75 -9.80 -8.07 -6.90
CA LEU A 75 -10.35 -9.01 -7.88
C LEU A 75 -10.81 -8.28 -9.15
N ASP A 76 -10.44 -8.81 -10.32
CA ASP A 76 -11.03 -8.45 -11.61
C ASP A 76 -12.12 -9.45 -11.99
N ASP A 77 -13.32 -9.18 -11.55
CA ASP A 77 -14.54 -9.94 -11.85
C ASP A 77 -15.24 -9.50 -13.17
N VAL A 78 -14.51 -8.77 -14.04
CA VAL A 78 -14.99 -8.27 -15.34
C VAL A 78 -14.15 -8.79 -16.50
N ASP A 79 -12.84 -8.50 -16.51
CA ASP A 79 -11.94 -8.81 -17.62
C ASP A 79 -11.03 -10.02 -17.32
N GLY A 80 -11.06 -10.54 -16.07
CA GLY A 80 -10.33 -11.74 -15.67
C GLY A 80 -8.81 -11.53 -15.55
N ALA A 81 -8.35 -10.30 -15.30
CA ALA A 81 -6.96 -10.08 -14.94
C ALA A 81 -6.61 -10.79 -13.61
N PRO A 82 -5.34 -11.13 -13.36
CA PRO A 82 -4.96 -11.74 -12.10
C PRO A 82 -5.30 -10.83 -10.91
N ALA A 83 -5.45 -11.40 -9.73
CA ALA A 83 -5.70 -10.62 -8.51
C ALA A 83 -4.70 -9.48 -8.39
N HIS A 84 -5.19 -8.29 -8.02
CA HIS A 84 -4.46 -7.00 -8.02
C HIS A 84 -4.06 -6.46 -9.41
N GLY A 85 -4.51 -7.09 -10.49
CA GLY A 85 -4.35 -6.64 -11.87
C GLY A 85 -2.93 -6.80 -12.44
N TRP A 86 -2.80 -6.44 -13.70
CA TRP A 86 -1.53 -6.53 -14.41
C TRP A 86 -0.41 -5.66 -13.83
N PRO A 87 -0.65 -4.46 -13.24
CA PRO A 87 0.43 -3.67 -12.67
C PRO A 87 1.20 -4.37 -11.55
N ALA A 88 0.57 -5.31 -10.83
CA ALA A 88 1.17 -6.11 -9.75
C ALA A 88 1.72 -7.46 -10.24
N ASN A 89 1.38 -7.90 -11.46
CA ASN A 89 1.65 -9.25 -11.96
C ASN A 89 2.38 -9.29 -13.31
N GLY A 90 2.35 -8.19 -14.05
CA GLY A 90 2.91 -8.09 -15.41
C GLY A 90 4.34 -7.55 -15.42
N ARG A 91 4.94 -7.62 -16.62
CA ARG A 91 6.31 -7.15 -16.85
C ARG A 91 6.34 -5.65 -17.12
N TRP A 92 7.35 -5.01 -16.58
CA TRP A 92 7.66 -3.61 -16.77
C TRP A 92 8.98 -3.43 -17.51
N SER A 93 9.00 -2.57 -18.50
CA SER A 93 10.21 -2.20 -19.23
C SER A 93 10.66 -0.80 -18.86
N LEU A 94 11.96 -0.60 -18.65
CA LEU A 94 12.55 0.71 -18.41
C LEU A 94 12.44 1.56 -19.70
N VAL A 95 11.87 2.74 -19.58
CA VAL A 95 11.77 3.75 -20.66
C VAL A 95 12.88 4.77 -20.54
N SER A 96 13.11 5.29 -19.35
CA SER A 96 14.14 6.28 -19.06
C SER A 96 14.59 6.21 -17.61
N ASP A 97 15.84 6.57 -17.36
CA ASP A 97 16.42 6.78 -16.03
C ASP A 97 17.40 7.95 -16.14
N LEU A 98 16.96 9.13 -15.71
CA LEU A 98 17.61 10.39 -15.97
C LEU A 98 17.90 11.16 -14.68
N PRO A 99 19.04 11.87 -14.61
CA PRO A 99 19.21 12.88 -13.57
C PRO A 99 18.20 14.02 -13.79
N ILE A 100 17.66 14.54 -12.71
CA ILE A 100 16.86 15.77 -12.66
C ILE A 100 17.51 16.76 -11.69
N GLU A 101 16.98 17.97 -11.62
CA GLU A 101 17.48 18.93 -10.62
C GLU A 101 17.28 18.36 -9.21
N ASN A 102 18.37 18.24 -8.47
CA ASN A 102 18.42 17.70 -7.11
C ASN A 102 17.85 16.29 -6.96
N GLY A 103 18.08 15.40 -7.93
CA GLY A 103 17.58 14.04 -7.81
C GLY A 103 17.69 13.18 -9.07
N ARG A 104 16.85 12.18 -9.14
CA ARG A 104 16.78 11.22 -10.25
C ARG A 104 15.34 10.77 -10.49
N GLU A 105 14.98 10.60 -11.76
CA GLU A 105 13.67 10.12 -12.18
C GLU A 105 13.81 8.92 -13.12
N ALA A 106 13.01 7.88 -12.89
CA ALA A 106 12.89 6.75 -13.78
C ALA A 106 11.44 6.54 -14.22
N THR A 107 11.25 6.27 -15.50
CA THR A 107 9.97 5.93 -16.10
C THR A 107 10.00 4.48 -16.58
N PHE A 108 8.97 3.73 -16.23
CA PHE A 108 8.75 2.36 -16.67
C PHE A 108 7.39 2.27 -17.37
N VAL A 109 7.26 1.33 -18.30
CA VAL A 109 6.00 1.04 -18.99
C VAL A 109 5.59 -0.41 -18.75
N LEU A 110 4.33 -0.62 -18.41
CA LEU A 110 3.73 -1.95 -18.32
C LEU A 110 3.53 -2.52 -19.72
N GLU A 111 3.89 -3.79 -19.93
CA GLU A 111 3.71 -4.46 -21.24
C GLU A 111 2.23 -4.66 -21.57
N GLU A 112 1.43 -5.03 -20.56
CA GLU A 112 -0.01 -5.22 -20.69
C GLU A 112 -0.77 -3.89 -20.63
N LYS A 113 -1.94 -3.85 -21.26
CA LYS A 113 -2.90 -2.76 -21.10
C LYS A 113 -3.84 -3.04 -19.94
N VAL A 114 -4.23 -1.98 -19.23
CA VAL A 114 -5.22 -2.03 -18.15
C VAL A 114 -6.49 -1.32 -18.60
N ALA A 115 -7.59 -2.05 -18.79
CA ALA A 115 -8.84 -1.52 -19.31
C ALA A 115 -8.62 -0.62 -20.56
N GLY A 116 -7.79 -1.09 -21.49
CA GLY A 116 -7.42 -0.37 -22.72
C GLY A 116 -6.35 0.72 -22.56
N ALA A 117 -6.03 1.17 -21.34
CA ALA A 117 -5.02 2.18 -21.09
C ALA A 117 -3.59 1.62 -21.17
N ARG A 118 -2.65 2.43 -21.66
CA ARG A 118 -1.21 2.23 -21.45
C ARG A 118 -0.84 2.80 -20.11
N VAL A 119 -0.08 2.02 -19.31
CA VAL A 119 0.31 2.42 -17.97
C VAL A 119 1.81 2.69 -17.88
N HIS A 120 2.17 3.88 -17.39
CA HIS A 120 3.54 4.21 -17.03
C HIS A 120 3.63 4.37 -15.52
N LYS A 121 4.75 3.92 -14.96
CA LYS A 121 5.15 4.15 -13.57
C LYS A 121 6.32 5.13 -13.60
N VAL A 122 6.17 6.24 -12.92
CA VAL A 122 7.25 7.24 -12.74
C VAL A 122 7.67 7.23 -11.29
N TRP A 123 8.93 7.02 -11.05
CA TRP A 123 9.57 7.11 -9.75
C TRP A 123 10.51 8.29 -9.70
N THR A 124 10.33 9.16 -8.70
CA THR A 124 11.21 10.30 -8.47
C THR A 124 11.84 10.18 -7.08
N LEU A 125 13.16 10.25 -7.02
CA LEU A 125 13.93 10.38 -5.80
C LEU A 125 14.63 11.73 -5.80
N LEU A 126 14.42 12.52 -4.74
CA LEU A 126 15.09 13.80 -4.54
C LEU A 126 16.21 13.65 -3.53
N ASP A 127 17.30 14.39 -3.75
CA ASP A 127 18.45 14.42 -2.85
C ASP A 127 18.03 14.87 -1.45
N ASP A 128 18.43 14.10 -0.45
CA ASP A 128 18.12 14.30 0.97
C ASP A 128 16.62 14.28 1.34
N HIS A 129 15.71 13.96 0.42
CA HIS A 129 14.34 13.63 0.76
C HIS A 129 14.25 12.18 1.28
N PRO A 130 13.41 11.89 2.29
CA PRO A 130 13.23 10.53 2.77
C PRO A 130 12.14 9.77 2.00
N PHE A 131 11.68 10.27 0.85
CA PHE A 131 10.52 9.78 0.13
C PHE A 131 10.86 9.26 -1.27
N LEU A 132 10.28 8.12 -1.62
CA LEU A 132 10.00 7.74 -2.99
C LEU A 132 8.66 8.37 -3.38
N TYR A 133 8.67 9.23 -4.38
CA TYR A 133 7.49 9.78 -5.02
C TYR A 133 7.10 8.89 -6.18
N GLN A 134 5.86 8.43 -6.20
CA GLN A 134 5.35 7.51 -7.20
C GLN A 134 4.18 8.13 -7.96
N CYS A 135 4.19 7.99 -9.29
CA CYS A 135 3.07 8.36 -10.15
C CYS A 135 2.79 7.21 -11.11
N HIS A 136 1.55 6.69 -11.09
CA HIS A 136 1.05 5.77 -12.09
C HIS A 136 0.18 6.55 -13.07
N ARG A 137 0.64 6.65 -14.32
CA ARG A 137 0.00 7.42 -15.39
C ARG A 137 -0.68 6.49 -16.38
N PHE A 138 -2.00 6.61 -16.48
CA PHE A 138 -2.84 5.92 -17.43
C PHE A 138 -3.10 6.83 -18.63
N THR A 139 -2.76 6.37 -19.82
CA THR A 139 -3.03 7.10 -21.07
C THR A 139 -4.08 6.35 -21.87
N GLY A 140 -5.22 7.00 -22.11
CA GLY A 140 -6.42 6.37 -22.66
C GLY A 140 -7.14 5.52 -21.61
N GLY A 141 -7.95 4.58 -22.07
CA GLY A 141 -8.74 3.69 -21.22
C GLY A 141 -10.24 3.83 -21.48
N ASN A 142 -10.99 2.79 -21.15
CA ASN A 142 -12.40 2.66 -21.54
C ASN A 142 -13.32 2.22 -20.38
N ALA A 143 -12.81 2.16 -19.16
CA ALA A 143 -13.59 1.71 -18.01
C ALA A 143 -13.17 2.42 -16.70
N ALA A 144 -13.99 2.25 -15.66
CA ALA A 144 -13.63 2.57 -14.28
C ALA A 144 -13.06 1.34 -13.57
N LEU A 145 -12.13 1.57 -12.65
CA LEU A 145 -11.43 0.53 -11.89
C LEU A 145 -11.22 0.95 -10.44
N PRO A 146 -11.40 0.04 -9.46
CA PRO A 146 -10.81 0.25 -8.14
C PRO A 146 -9.28 0.17 -8.24
N MET A 147 -8.58 1.08 -7.60
CA MET A 147 -7.12 1.15 -7.64
C MET A 147 -6.54 1.34 -6.23
N ALA A 148 -5.34 0.83 -6.01
CA ALA A 148 -4.63 1.02 -4.76
C ALA A 148 -3.12 0.90 -4.91
N HIS A 149 -2.37 1.56 -4.01
CA HIS A 149 -1.03 1.17 -3.60
C HIS A 149 -1.14 0.20 -2.43
N HIS A 150 -0.44 -0.90 -2.50
CA HIS A 150 -0.47 -1.96 -1.48
C HIS A 150 0.88 -2.02 -0.77
N MET A 151 1.07 -1.08 0.17
CA MET A 151 2.33 -0.96 0.92
C MET A 151 2.33 -1.90 2.12
N MET A 152 3.42 -2.66 2.28
CA MET A 152 3.58 -3.63 3.36
C MET A 152 4.73 -3.24 4.27
N LEU A 153 4.47 -3.26 5.57
CA LEU A 153 5.41 -2.89 6.63
C LEU A 153 5.82 -4.11 7.45
N ASP A 154 7.11 -4.20 7.76
CA ASP A 154 7.65 -5.18 8.71
C ASP A 154 7.45 -4.68 10.14
N LEU A 155 6.44 -5.21 10.79
CA LEU A 155 6.08 -4.93 12.17
C LEU A 155 6.23 -6.18 13.07
N ARG A 156 7.14 -7.10 12.75
CA ARG A 156 7.40 -8.30 13.58
C ARG A 156 7.76 -7.99 15.03
N ARG A 157 8.24 -6.79 15.31
CA ARG A 157 8.57 -6.30 16.66
C ARG A 157 7.53 -5.30 17.20
N GLY A 158 6.31 -5.31 16.60
CA GLY A 158 5.23 -4.41 16.93
C GLY A 158 5.34 -3.03 16.28
N GLY A 159 4.22 -2.31 16.21
CA GLY A 159 4.14 -0.98 15.66
C GLY A 159 3.04 -0.13 16.30
N LEU A 160 3.21 1.19 16.24
CA LEU A 160 2.21 2.18 16.66
C LEU A 160 1.84 3.03 15.45
N LEU A 161 0.53 3.11 15.19
CA LEU A 161 0.01 3.72 13.98
C LEU A 161 -0.66 5.06 14.29
N ALA A 162 -0.56 6.00 13.36
CA ALA A 162 -1.42 7.18 13.36
C ALA A 162 -1.84 7.49 11.91
N PHE A 163 -2.98 8.14 11.78
CA PHE A 163 -3.59 8.45 10.50
C PHE A 163 -4.05 9.90 10.47
N SER A 164 -4.13 10.47 9.26
CA SER A 164 -4.93 11.67 9.01
C SER A 164 -6.38 11.44 9.44
N PRO A 165 -7.19 12.48 9.66
CA PRO A 165 -8.59 12.33 10.08
C PRO A 165 -9.35 11.30 9.25
N LYS A 166 -10.02 10.37 9.93
CA LYS A 166 -10.87 9.33 9.33
C LYS A 166 -12.30 9.52 9.81
N LEU A 167 -13.27 9.33 8.93
CA LEU A 167 -14.68 9.37 9.30
C LEU A 167 -15.10 8.16 10.13
N TRP A 168 -14.64 6.95 9.68
CA TRP A 168 -14.85 5.68 10.39
C TRP A 168 -13.93 4.60 9.86
N ALA A 169 -13.85 3.50 10.59
CA ALA A 169 -13.33 2.22 10.13
C ALA A 169 -14.46 1.21 9.97
N GLN A 170 -14.38 0.29 8.99
CA GLN A 170 -15.34 -0.80 8.82
C GLN A 170 -14.69 -2.05 8.25
N THR A 171 -15.16 -3.22 8.71
CA THR A 171 -14.84 -4.51 8.08
C THR A 171 -15.84 -4.82 6.95
N PRO A 172 -15.48 -5.64 5.94
CA PRO A 172 -16.42 -6.15 4.96
C PRO A 172 -17.49 -7.05 5.62
N ALA A 173 -18.42 -7.57 4.80
CA ALA A 173 -19.49 -8.45 5.28
C ALA A 173 -18.96 -9.78 5.86
N SER A 174 -17.81 -10.25 5.40
CA SER A 174 -17.12 -11.45 5.87
C SER A 174 -15.59 -11.23 5.79
N PRO A 175 -14.78 -12.02 6.54
CA PRO A 175 -13.34 -12.07 6.33
C PRO A 175 -12.99 -12.36 4.86
N ILE A 176 -11.84 -11.87 4.37
CA ILE A 176 -11.43 -12.07 2.96
C ILE A 176 -11.35 -13.55 2.63
N ASP A 177 -10.81 -14.36 3.53
CA ASP A 177 -10.65 -15.82 3.36
C ASP A 177 -11.76 -16.61 4.05
N ALA A 178 -12.98 -16.06 4.12
CA ALA A 178 -14.11 -16.74 4.72
C ALA A 178 -14.37 -18.09 4.04
N GLY A 179 -14.33 -19.17 4.83
CA GLY A 179 -14.52 -20.54 4.34
C GLY A 179 -13.22 -21.26 3.95
N ALA A 180 -12.06 -20.58 3.91
CA ALA A 180 -10.79 -21.29 3.77
C ALA A 180 -10.43 -22.01 5.08
N GLU A 181 -10.20 -23.33 5.00
CA GLU A 181 -9.73 -24.09 6.15
C GLU A 181 -8.37 -23.57 6.61
N GLY A 182 -8.24 -23.26 7.90
CA GLY A 182 -7.03 -22.67 8.46
C GLY A 182 -6.93 -21.16 8.35
N ALA A 183 -7.98 -20.46 7.92
CA ALA A 183 -8.09 -19.01 8.04
C ALA A 183 -8.60 -18.62 9.44
N HIS A 184 -7.92 -17.69 10.10
CA HIS A 184 -8.28 -17.21 11.43
C HIS A 184 -8.33 -15.69 11.47
N SER A 185 -9.48 -15.14 11.87
CA SER A 185 -9.70 -13.70 12.05
C SER A 185 -10.27 -13.42 13.45
N VAL A 186 -9.97 -12.26 14.02
CA VAL A 186 -10.44 -11.85 15.35
C VAL A 186 -11.43 -10.69 15.33
N LEU A 187 -11.46 -9.88 14.27
CA LEU A 187 -12.43 -8.79 14.15
C LEU A 187 -13.86 -9.32 13.96
N HIS A 188 -14.85 -8.50 14.29
CA HIS A 188 -16.22 -8.76 13.87
C HIS A 188 -16.42 -8.39 12.40
N TYR A 189 -17.21 -9.19 11.67
CA TYR A 189 -17.59 -9.02 10.28
C TYR A 189 -19.10 -9.22 10.11
N PRO A 190 -19.87 -8.17 9.68
CA PRO A 190 -19.43 -6.79 9.51
C PRO A 190 -19.35 -6.04 10.85
N ALA A 191 -18.50 -5.02 10.89
CA ALA A 191 -18.43 -4.07 12.00
C ALA A 191 -18.09 -2.67 11.50
N LYS A 192 -18.46 -1.63 12.27
CA LYS A 192 -18.14 -0.22 11.97
C LYS A 192 -17.90 0.53 13.26
N SER A 193 -16.88 1.39 13.30
CA SER A 193 -16.60 2.29 14.42
C SER A 193 -15.95 3.58 13.94
N ASN A 194 -16.22 4.70 14.59
CA ASN A 194 -15.48 5.96 14.41
C ASN A 194 -14.33 6.11 15.44
N ASP A 195 -14.20 5.16 16.36
CA ASP A 195 -13.08 5.09 17.32
C ASP A 195 -12.15 3.95 16.95
N LEU A 196 -10.96 4.28 16.42
CA LEU A 196 -9.94 3.31 16.04
C LEU A 196 -9.28 2.64 17.24
N THR A 197 -9.38 3.25 18.43
CA THR A 197 -8.78 2.68 19.66
C THR A 197 -9.68 1.67 20.36
N SER A 198 -10.93 1.54 19.87
CA SER A 198 -11.95 0.63 20.42
C SER A 198 -12.80 0.03 19.30
N PHE A 199 -12.18 -0.80 18.47
CA PHE A 199 -12.86 -1.46 17.34
C PHE A 199 -13.44 -2.82 17.75
N PRO A 200 -14.66 -3.20 17.30
CA PRO A 200 -15.33 -4.45 17.70
C PRO A 200 -14.56 -5.70 17.24
N SER A 201 -14.34 -6.64 18.15
CA SER A 201 -13.74 -7.93 17.85
C SER A 201 -14.33 -9.07 18.70
N ARG A 202 -14.02 -10.32 18.35
CA ARG A 202 -14.44 -11.54 19.06
C ARG A 202 -13.73 -11.72 20.40
N ILE A 203 -12.63 -10.99 20.60
CA ILE A 203 -11.80 -11.05 21.81
C ILE A 203 -12.00 -9.80 22.72
N GLY A 204 -13.04 -9.01 22.45
CA GLY A 204 -13.31 -7.71 23.08
C GLY A 204 -12.95 -6.55 22.14
N ALA A 205 -12.95 -5.31 22.62
CA ALA A 205 -12.52 -4.17 21.82
C ALA A 205 -10.99 -4.22 21.58
N VAL A 206 -10.55 -3.93 20.35
CA VAL A 206 -9.13 -3.87 19.97
C VAL A 206 -8.75 -2.48 19.49
N ASP A 207 -7.49 -2.12 19.65
CA ASP A 207 -6.92 -0.83 19.23
C ASP A 207 -6.25 -0.99 17.84
N LEU A 208 -6.89 -0.49 16.78
CA LEU A 208 -6.37 -0.50 15.42
C LEU A 208 -5.18 0.45 15.21
N THR A 209 -4.83 1.27 16.20
CA THR A 209 -3.62 2.09 16.18
C THR A 209 -2.39 1.37 16.73
N ARG A 210 -2.53 0.07 17.01
CA ARG A 210 -1.46 -0.81 17.48
C ARG A 210 -1.39 -2.06 16.61
N TYR A 211 -0.20 -2.54 16.35
CA TYR A 211 0.02 -3.80 15.65
C TYR A 211 1.02 -4.67 16.45
N PRO A 212 0.81 -5.99 16.57
CA PRO A 212 -0.41 -6.72 16.18
C PRO A 212 -1.58 -6.45 17.15
N ILE A 213 -2.81 -6.73 16.70
CA ILE A 213 -4.01 -6.64 17.55
C ILE A 213 -4.29 -7.95 18.30
N ALA A 214 -3.73 -9.06 17.82
CA ALA A 214 -3.81 -10.41 18.39
C ALA A 214 -2.68 -11.29 17.82
N ASP A 215 -2.52 -12.48 18.41
CA ASP A 215 -1.67 -13.54 17.87
C ASP A 215 -2.42 -14.37 16.82
N GLN A 216 -1.70 -14.89 15.80
CA GLN A 216 -2.19 -15.82 14.80
C GLN A 216 -3.52 -15.41 14.15
N HIS A 217 -3.58 -14.18 13.63
CA HIS A 217 -4.77 -13.67 12.95
C HIS A 217 -4.45 -13.08 11.58
N ASP A 218 -5.48 -13.01 10.73
CA ASP A 218 -5.44 -12.29 9.46
C ASP A 218 -6.77 -11.55 9.31
N ASP A 219 -6.72 -10.23 9.32
CA ASP A 219 -7.89 -9.37 9.32
C ASP A 219 -7.75 -8.25 8.30
N PHE A 220 -8.89 -7.75 7.84
CA PHE A 220 -8.97 -6.65 6.89
C PHE A 220 -9.97 -5.61 7.36
N VAL A 221 -9.57 -4.35 7.35
CA VAL A 221 -10.45 -3.24 7.73
C VAL A 221 -10.21 -2.03 6.82
N MET A 222 -11.27 -1.39 6.38
CA MET A 222 -11.24 -0.17 5.56
C MET A 222 -11.46 1.05 6.47
N LEU A 223 -10.57 2.02 6.38
CA LEU A 223 -10.70 3.34 6.97
C LEU A 223 -11.14 4.31 5.87
N VAL A 224 -12.17 5.10 6.12
CA VAL A 224 -12.67 6.11 5.19
C VAL A 224 -12.14 7.47 5.61
N ASP A 225 -11.46 8.16 4.68
CA ASP A 225 -10.86 9.46 4.92
C ASP A 225 -11.91 10.57 5.10
N ASP A 226 -11.58 11.58 5.90
CA ASP A 226 -12.32 12.83 5.94
C ASP A 226 -12.03 13.62 4.65
N PRO A 227 -13.03 13.91 3.80
CA PRO A 227 -12.83 14.59 2.52
C PRO A 227 -12.38 16.05 2.67
N SER A 228 -12.41 16.63 3.86
CA SER A 228 -11.85 17.96 4.14
C SER A 228 -10.32 17.98 4.16
N VAL A 229 -9.68 16.79 4.21
CA VAL A 229 -8.23 16.62 4.18
C VAL A 229 -7.75 16.54 2.74
N GLU A 230 -6.88 17.45 2.31
CA GLU A 230 -6.30 17.42 0.96
C GLU A 230 -5.32 16.27 0.79
N LEU A 231 -4.31 16.19 1.67
CA LEU A 231 -3.31 15.12 1.71
C LEU A 231 -3.53 14.24 2.94
N GLY A 232 -4.06 13.05 2.70
CA GLY A 232 -4.15 11.98 3.70
C GLY A 232 -2.77 11.37 3.97
N TRP A 233 -2.60 10.87 5.18
CA TRP A 233 -1.36 10.23 5.59
C TRP A 233 -1.58 9.10 6.59
N ALA A 234 -0.64 8.16 6.58
CA ALA A 234 -0.46 7.16 7.62
C ALA A 234 1.00 7.17 8.10
N THR A 235 1.19 6.95 9.40
CA THR A 235 2.51 6.69 9.99
C THR A 235 2.51 5.38 10.74
N ALA A 236 3.63 4.67 10.67
CA ALA A 236 3.86 3.46 11.45
C ALA A 236 5.21 3.59 12.17
N LEU A 237 5.15 3.95 13.45
CA LEU A 237 6.30 4.00 14.33
C LEU A 237 6.69 2.58 14.73
N ARG A 238 7.96 2.23 14.55
CA ARG A 238 8.57 0.97 14.98
C ARG A 238 9.54 1.20 16.14
N PRO A 239 9.05 1.24 17.38
CA PRO A 239 9.87 1.64 18.55
C PRO A 239 11.11 0.77 18.76
N ALA A 240 11.00 -0.53 18.48
CA ALA A 240 12.10 -1.48 18.60
C ALA A 240 13.13 -1.37 17.48
N SER A 241 12.76 -0.77 16.35
CA SER A 241 13.65 -0.49 15.21
C SER A 241 14.12 0.96 15.18
N HIS A 242 13.63 1.82 16.08
CA HIS A 242 13.95 3.24 16.16
C HIS A 242 13.74 4.01 14.86
N ASP A 243 12.60 3.77 14.19
CA ASP A 243 12.22 4.47 12.96
C ASP A 243 10.70 4.57 12.82
N VAL A 244 10.28 5.42 11.89
CA VAL A 244 8.88 5.61 11.51
C VAL A 244 8.76 5.56 9.99
N ALA A 245 7.84 4.74 9.48
CA ALA A 245 7.40 4.78 8.09
C ALA A 245 6.30 5.82 7.92
N MET A 246 6.26 6.45 6.74
CA MET A 246 5.30 7.50 6.39
C MET A 246 4.75 7.23 5.00
N LEU A 247 3.44 7.35 4.83
CA LEU A 247 2.72 7.23 3.58
C LEU A 247 1.85 8.47 3.40
N ILE A 248 1.83 9.04 2.19
CA ILE A 248 1.09 10.27 1.88
C ILE A 248 0.40 10.11 0.53
N LYS A 249 -0.87 10.54 0.45
CA LYS A 249 -1.71 10.44 -0.74
C LYS A 249 -2.67 11.62 -0.86
N PRO A 250 -3.18 11.97 -2.06
CA PRO A 250 -4.31 12.88 -2.21
C PRO A 250 -5.61 12.14 -1.84
N VAL A 251 -6.38 12.69 -0.90
CA VAL A 251 -7.66 12.10 -0.48
C VAL A 251 -8.70 12.15 -1.61
N SER A 252 -8.65 13.17 -2.46
CA SER A 252 -9.53 13.30 -3.63
C SER A 252 -9.40 12.15 -4.63
N THR A 253 -8.22 11.52 -4.70
CA THR A 253 -7.94 10.40 -5.62
C THR A 253 -8.03 9.05 -4.93
N LEU A 254 -7.55 8.95 -3.69
CA LEU A 254 -7.49 7.72 -2.90
C LEU A 254 -8.18 7.94 -1.54
N PRO A 255 -9.54 7.94 -1.49
CA PRO A 255 -10.29 8.34 -0.30
C PRO A 255 -10.42 7.24 0.77
N GLN A 256 -9.76 6.11 0.61
CA GLN A 256 -9.75 5.06 1.63
C GLN A 256 -8.31 4.62 1.94
N THR A 257 -8.12 4.12 3.17
CA THR A 257 -6.93 3.41 3.62
C THR A 257 -7.37 2.03 4.09
N MET A 258 -6.89 0.95 3.46
CA MET A 258 -7.14 -0.41 3.93
C MET A 258 -6.02 -0.82 4.88
N LEU A 259 -6.36 -1.54 5.92
CA LEU A 259 -5.39 -2.21 6.79
C LEU A 259 -5.54 -3.72 6.62
N TRP A 260 -4.53 -4.35 6.06
CA TRP A 260 -4.39 -5.80 6.08
C TRP A 260 -3.46 -6.19 7.22
N LEU A 261 -4.07 -6.73 8.29
CA LEU A 261 -3.36 -7.10 9.51
C LEU A 261 -2.99 -8.58 9.43
N SER A 262 -1.84 -8.90 8.85
CA SER A 262 -1.40 -10.29 8.64
C SER A 262 -0.37 -10.71 9.69
N ASN A 263 -0.78 -11.60 10.57
CA ASN A 263 0.04 -12.10 11.69
C ASN A 263 -0.09 -13.62 11.87
N GLY A 264 0.12 -14.39 10.80
CA GLY A 264 0.12 -15.85 10.86
C GLY A 264 -1.25 -16.52 10.87
N GLY A 265 -2.33 -15.77 10.62
CA GLY A 265 -3.71 -16.28 10.62
C GLY A 265 -4.10 -17.13 9.40
N ARG A 266 -3.20 -17.27 8.42
CA ARG A 266 -3.40 -18.12 7.22
C ARG A 266 -2.50 -19.33 7.31
N SER A 267 -3.02 -20.49 7.80
CA SER A 267 -2.24 -21.71 7.95
C SER A 267 -2.23 -22.61 6.70
N TYR A 268 -2.92 -22.23 5.63
CA TYR A 268 -2.96 -22.90 4.33
C TYR A 268 -1.90 -22.35 3.35
N ALA A 269 -1.59 -23.12 2.30
CA ALA A 269 -0.64 -22.72 1.26
C ALA A 269 -1.11 -21.47 0.47
N PRO A 270 -0.22 -20.56 0.09
CA PRO A 270 1.24 -20.60 0.27
C PRO A 270 1.71 -20.07 1.63
N TRP A 271 0.81 -19.61 2.46
CA TRP A 271 1.08 -18.85 3.69
C TRP A 271 1.65 -19.73 4.81
N ASN A 272 1.10 -20.92 5.03
CA ASN A 272 1.52 -21.92 6.00
C ASN A 272 1.80 -21.36 7.41
N GLY A 273 1.10 -20.27 7.80
CA GLY A 273 1.33 -19.56 9.05
C GLY A 273 2.61 -18.72 9.10
N GLU A 274 3.38 -18.65 8.00
CA GLU A 274 4.71 -18.01 7.98
C GLU A 274 4.66 -16.47 7.77
N HIS A 275 3.53 -15.95 7.29
CA HIS A 275 3.37 -14.51 7.05
C HIS A 275 2.99 -13.81 8.35
N VAL A 276 4.00 -13.46 9.14
CA VAL A 276 3.87 -12.94 10.52
C VAL A 276 4.45 -11.54 10.61
N GLY A 277 3.78 -10.68 11.36
CA GLY A 277 4.29 -9.34 11.65
C GLY A 277 4.23 -8.40 10.45
N VAL A 278 3.28 -8.58 9.54
CA VAL A 278 3.13 -7.74 8.34
C VAL A 278 1.83 -6.96 8.41
N LEU A 279 1.94 -5.64 8.24
CA LEU A 279 0.81 -4.75 8.06
C LEU A 279 0.80 -4.20 6.63
N GLY A 280 -0.24 -4.50 5.86
CA GLY A 280 -0.59 -3.75 4.66
C GLY A 280 -1.25 -2.44 5.06
N ILE A 281 -0.72 -1.31 4.58
CA ILE A 281 -1.42 -0.03 4.56
C ILE A 281 -1.65 0.29 3.09
N GLU A 282 -2.90 0.13 2.66
CA GLU A 282 -3.24 0.14 1.24
C GLU A 282 -4.05 1.40 0.95
N GLU A 283 -3.42 2.38 0.30
CA GLU A 283 -4.06 3.64 -0.04
C GLU A 283 -4.87 3.47 -1.32
N ALA A 284 -6.19 3.60 -1.23
CA ALA A 284 -7.11 3.07 -2.22
C ALA A 284 -8.25 4.03 -2.64
N CYS A 285 -8.77 3.78 -3.85
CA CYS A 285 -10.09 4.15 -4.30
C CYS A 285 -10.83 2.85 -4.64
N SER A 286 -11.54 2.27 -3.66
CA SER A 286 -12.18 0.96 -3.77
C SER A 286 -13.32 0.78 -2.76
N PHE A 287 -14.31 -0.04 -3.08
CA PHE A 287 -15.31 -0.48 -2.10
C PHE A 287 -14.77 -1.69 -1.30
N GLY A 288 -13.79 -1.41 -0.44
CA GLY A 288 -13.09 -2.44 0.31
C GLY A 288 -12.45 -3.49 -0.62
N ALA A 289 -12.51 -4.75 -0.22
CA ALA A 289 -12.01 -5.89 -0.99
C ALA A 289 -13.09 -6.56 -1.87
N SER A 290 -14.17 -5.83 -2.24
CA SER A 290 -15.37 -6.41 -2.85
C SER A 290 -15.26 -6.62 -4.39
N GLY A 291 -14.09 -6.33 -5.00
CA GLY A 291 -13.86 -6.50 -6.43
C GLY A 291 -14.32 -5.31 -7.29
N ARG A 292 -14.12 -5.45 -8.59
CA ARG A 292 -14.34 -4.39 -9.56
C ARG A 292 -15.83 -4.09 -9.77
N ILE A 293 -16.68 -5.12 -9.90
CA ILE A 293 -18.13 -4.92 -10.09
C ILE A 293 -18.72 -4.12 -8.93
N ALA A 294 -18.45 -4.49 -7.69
CA ALA A 294 -18.98 -3.81 -6.51
C ALA A 294 -18.45 -2.38 -6.37
N SER A 295 -17.19 -2.14 -6.73
CA SER A 295 -16.56 -0.83 -6.66
C SER A 295 -17.05 0.14 -7.76
N THR A 296 -17.47 -0.37 -8.92
CA THR A 296 -17.91 0.46 -10.04
C THR A 296 -19.42 0.68 -10.09
N ARG A 297 -20.19 -0.08 -9.32
CA ARG A 297 -21.63 0.09 -9.16
C ARG A 297 -21.95 1.05 -8.01
N HIS A 298 -23.21 1.49 -7.98
CA HIS A 298 -23.75 2.24 -6.84
C HIS A 298 -23.60 1.40 -5.56
N ASN A 299 -23.04 1.98 -4.51
CA ASN A 299 -22.75 1.32 -3.24
C ASN A 299 -22.82 2.34 -2.08
N PRO A 300 -22.84 1.90 -0.80
CA PRO A 300 -22.99 2.78 0.35
C PRO A 300 -21.98 3.93 0.46
N LEU A 301 -20.78 3.81 -0.11
CA LEU A 301 -19.80 4.90 -0.11
C LEU A 301 -20.15 5.94 -1.18
N THR A 302 -20.54 5.50 -2.39
CA THR A 302 -20.96 6.42 -3.47
C THR A 302 -22.24 7.17 -3.13
N GLU A 303 -23.14 6.62 -2.31
CA GLU A 303 -24.31 7.34 -1.74
C GLU A 303 -23.89 8.54 -0.89
N LEU A 304 -22.73 8.47 -0.26
CA LEU A 304 -22.13 9.53 0.54
C LEU A 304 -21.20 10.44 -0.27
N GLY A 305 -21.13 10.27 -1.59
CA GLY A 305 -20.24 11.04 -2.46
C GLY A 305 -18.76 10.62 -2.40
N ILE A 306 -18.46 9.46 -1.79
CA ILE A 306 -17.10 8.93 -1.67
C ILE A 306 -16.83 7.99 -2.85
N ALA A 307 -15.82 8.30 -3.66
CA ALA A 307 -15.45 7.48 -4.82
C ALA A 307 -14.94 6.10 -4.39
N THR A 308 -15.28 5.08 -5.19
CA THR A 308 -14.83 3.70 -5.03
C THR A 308 -14.21 3.11 -6.30
N ALA A 309 -14.12 3.91 -7.36
CA ALA A 309 -13.44 3.57 -8.59
C ALA A 309 -12.96 4.84 -9.29
N ILE A 310 -11.89 4.71 -10.05
CA ILE A 310 -11.29 5.78 -10.85
C ILE A 310 -11.69 5.54 -12.31
N ASP A 311 -12.35 6.52 -12.93
CA ASP A 311 -12.81 6.43 -14.32
C ASP A 311 -11.73 6.89 -15.29
N LEU A 312 -11.14 5.95 -16.02
CA LEU A 312 -10.12 6.23 -17.04
C LEU A 312 -10.66 6.98 -18.25
N ARG A 313 -11.99 7.04 -18.42
CA ARG A 313 -12.65 7.80 -19.49
C ARG A 313 -12.76 9.29 -19.17
N ALA A 314 -12.59 9.66 -17.90
CA ALA A 314 -12.77 11.04 -17.43
C ALA A 314 -11.77 12.03 -18.04
N ALA A 315 -10.56 11.54 -18.40
CA ALA A 315 -9.52 12.37 -19.00
C ALA A 315 -8.63 11.53 -19.94
N LYS A 316 -7.94 12.21 -20.87
CA LYS A 316 -6.95 11.56 -21.76
C LYS A 316 -5.80 10.92 -20.95
N ILE A 317 -5.44 11.53 -19.85
CA ILE A 317 -4.41 11.07 -18.90
C ILE A 317 -5.01 11.12 -17.51
N VAL A 318 -4.91 10.00 -16.78
CA VAL A 318 -5.27 9.88 -15.37
C VAL A 318 -4.02 9.51 -14.61
N GLU A 319 -3.73 10.22 -13.52
CA GLU A 319 -2.54 10.01 -12.69
C GLU A 319 -2.93 9.65 -11.25
N ILE A 320 -2.26 8.65 -10.72
CA ILE A 320 -2.39 8.21 -9.33
C ILE A 320 -1.04 8.44 -8.66
N ARG A 321 -1.01 9.32 -7.67
CA ARG A 321 0.22 9.78 -7.03
C ARG A 321 0.25 9.41 -5.56
N THR A 322 1.42 9.06 -5.06
CA THR A 322 1.67 8.78 -3.63
C THR A 322 3.12 9.10 -3.29
N ALA A 323 3.40 9.26 -2.00
CA ALA A 323 4.75 9.25 -1.48
C ALA A 323 4.86 8.28 -0.32
N MET A 324 5.98 7.53 -0.27
CA MET A 324 6.31 6.64 0.82
C MET A 324 7.76 6.84 1.27
N GLY A 325 7.99 6.81 2.57
CA GLY A 325 9.31 7.10 3.10
C GLY A 325 9.49 6.70 4.56
N ALA A 326 10.69 6.97 5.10
CA ALA A 326 10.98 6.64 6.48
C ALA A 326 11.98 7.60 7.12
N LEU A 327 11.90 7.79 8.44
CA LEU A 327 12.81 8.59 9.23
C LEU A 327 13.25 7.84 10.49
N PRO A 328 14.45 8.15 11.04
CA PRO A 328 14.81 7.69 12.37
C PRO A 328 13.88 8.35 13.40
N SER A 329 13.49 7.62 14.44
CA SER A 329 12.71 8.13 15.56
C SER A 329 13.01 7.36 16.84
N SER A 330 13.07 8.09 17.96
CA SER A 330 13.16 7.51 19.30
C SER A 330 11.84 7.56 20.08
N ALA A 331 10.77 7.98 19.43
CA ALA A 331 9.44 8.08 20.02
C ALA A 331 8.92 6.73 20.57
N ARG A 332 7.99 6.80 21.52
CA ARG A 332 7.32 5.64 22.15
C ARG A 332 5.78 5.75 22.07
N THR A 333 5.27 6.78 21.45
CA THR A 333 3.84 7.03 21.21
C THR A 333 3.61 7.23 19.73
N PRO A 334 2.40 6.97 19.20
CA PRO A 334 2.07 7.20 17.79
C PRO A 334 2.45 8.60 17.34
N LEU A 335 3.06 8.72 16.18
CA LEU A 335 3.53 9.99 15.62
C LEU A 335 2.52 10.52 14.60
N ARG A 336 1.90 11.65 14.89
CA ARG A 336 1.09 12.38 13.92
C ARG A 336 1.98 13.14 12.96
N LEU A 337 1.55 13.22 11.70
CA LEU A 337 2.24 13.95 10.65
C LEU A 337 1.47 15.21 10.28
N ARG A 338 2.17 16.31 10.12
CA ARG A 338 1.66 17.57 9.56
C ARG A 338 2.45 17.86 8.28
N ILE A 339 1.74 18.22 7.22
CA ILE A 339 2.33 18.58 5.94
C ILE A 339 2.35 20.10 5.84
N GLU A 340 3.51 20.66 5.65
CA GLU A 340 3.77 22.06 5.33
C GLU A 340 4.18 22.17 3.86
N ALA A 341 4.32 23.38 3.30
CA ALA A 341 4.53 23.57 1.86
C ALA A 341 5.67 22.72 1.28
N GLU A 342 6.81 22.65 1.96
CA GLU A 342 8.03 21.96 1.47
C GLU A 342 8.61 20.97 2.49
N ARG A 343 7.83 20.58 3.48
CA ARG A 343 8.30 19.70 4.56
C ARG A 343 7.17 18.96 5.22
N VAL A 344 7.50 17.81 5.79
CA VAL A 344 6.68 17.12 6.77
C VAL A 344 7.24 17.37 8.17
N VAL A 345 6.36 17.44 9.16
CA VAL A 345 6.69 17.60 10.57
C VAL A 345 5.94 16.54 11.38
N LEU A 346 6.67 15.72 12.12
CA LEU A 346 6.11 14.76 13.06
C LEU A 346 5.83 15.41 14.41
N SER A 347 4.90 14.84 15.18
CA SER A 347 4.48 15.38 16.49
C SER A 347 5.58 15.39 17.56
N ASP A 348 6.71 14.70 17.35
CA ASP A 348 7.91 14.79 18.19
C ASP A 348 8.89 15.90 17.78
N GLY A 349 8.52 16.72 16.77
CA GLY A 349 9.34 17.79 16.23
C GLY A 349 10.31 17.38 15.12
N THR A 350 10.45 16.09 14.84
CA THR A 350 11.22 15.59 13.70
C THR A 350 10.64 16.12 12.39
N SER A 351 11.48 16.65 11.51
CA SER A 351 11.03 17.15 10.21
C SER A 351 11.94 16.71 9.07
N ALA A 352 11.38 16.67 7.87
CA ALA A 352 12.11 16.34 6.65
C ALA A 352 11.56 17.10 5.44
N PRO A 353 12.38 17.34 4.40
CA PRO A 353 11.91 17.92 3.15
C PRO A 353 10.86 17.03 2.48
N PHE A 354 9.88 17.66 1.86
CA PHE A 354 8.77 17.01 1.15
C PHE A 354 8.35 17.84 -0.07
N ALA A 355 8.22 17.21 -1.21
CA ALA A 355 7.80 17.83 -2.46
C ALA A 355 6.31 17.59 -2.69
N GLY A 356 5.44 18.40 -2.08
CA GLY A 356 3.98 18.24 -2.15
C GLY A 356 3.46 18.20 -3.59
N HIS A 357 4.01 19.01 -4.50
CA HIS A 357 3.65 19.05 -5.93
C HIS A 357 3.86 17.71 -6.67
N LEU A 358 4.66 16.80 -6.14
CA LEU A 358 4.81 15.45 -6.71
C LEU A 358 3.69 14.49 -6.26
N VAL A 359 2.84 14.91 -5.33
CA VAL A 359 1.75 14.10 -4.79
C VAL A 359 0.38 14.70 -5.13
N THR A 360 0.26 16.01 -5.23
CA THR A 360 -0.98 16.72 -5.61
C THR A 360 -1.27 16.69 -7.11
#